data_3382b3a64b3966f028e5261631799762
#
_entry.id   3382b3a64b3966f028e5261631799762
#
_cell.length_a   1.000
_cell.length_b   1.000
_cell.length_c   1.000
_cell.angle_alpha   90.00
_cell.angle_beta   90.00
_cell.angle_gamma   90.00
#
_symmetry.space_group_name_H-M   'P 1'
#
loop_
_entity.id
_entity.type
_entity.pdbx_description
1 polymer ?
#
loop_
_entity_poly.entity_id
_entity_poly.type
_entity_poly.pdbx_seq_one_letter_code
_entity_poly.pdbx_strand_id
1 'polypeptide(L)'
;TWTFVNRWIATWEQTHRAKEMYPVCIRQVFRAAIKEYNDYDNGIIRIRTNPWGKVKIPQADRSTKIAISPEECRLFFAAPLPETKFIDPVPEIGRDVAKMILCLAGINTVDLFEMPRDGYHNGILCYNRAKTKKVRTDNAYIEMRVEPVIQPLVEKYKSHDPNDKYFFNFHERFCDSDSFCACVNKGIKMVCESMGIPKAKQYKAYTFRHTWGTVAQNDCKASIDEVAFAMNHSH
;
A
#
# COMPACT_ATOMS: atom_id res chain seq x y z
N THR A 1 -30.63 -15.40 -12.71
CA THR A 1 -30.27 -15.76 -14.10
C THR A 1 -29.03 -14.99 -14.52
N TRP A 2 -28.31 -15.48 -15.52
CA TRP A 2 -27.13 -14.78 -16.12
C TRP A 2 -27.53 -13.41 -16.69
N THR A 3 -28.74 -13.25 -17.22
CA THR A 3 -29.26 -11.97 -17.73
C THR A 3 -29.33 -10.93 -16.62
N PHE A 4 -29.79 -11.30 -15.42
CA PHE A 4 -29.84 -10.41 -14.27
C PHE A 4 -28.42 -9.97 -13.87
N VAL A 5 -27.48 -10.92 -13.79
CA VAL A 5 -26.07 -10.62 -13.41
C VAL A 5 -25.43 -9.68 -14.42
N ASN A 6 -25.61 -9.90 -15.73
CA ASN A 6 -25.08 -9.01 -16.76
C ASN A 6 -25.69 -7.60 -16.66
N ARG A 7 -26.99 -7.48 -16.42
CA ARG A 7 -27.65 -6.18 -16.23
C ARG A 7 -27.09 -5.46 -15.00
N TRP A 8 -26.92 -6.18 -13.90
CA TRP A 8 -26.33 -5.62 -12.70
C TRP A 8 -24.87 -5.19 -12.91
N ILE A 9 -24.03 -5.97 -13.61
CA ILE A 9 -22.66 -5.60 -13.97
C ILE A 9 -22.64 -4.32 -14.80
N ALA A 10 -23.54 -4.16 -15.75
CA ALA A 10 -23.63 -2.97 -16.60
C ALA A 10 -23.86 -1.68 -15.78
N THR A 11 -24.48 -1.76 -14.60
CA THR A 11 -24.64 -0.57 -13.72
C THR A 11 -23.29 -0.03 -13.18
N TRP A 12 -22.24 -0.83 -13.22
CA TRP A 12 -20.89 -0.46 -12.75
C TRP A 12 -19.94 -0.06 -13.86
N GLU A 13 -20.35 -0.10 -15.14
CA GLU A 13 -19.48 0.07 -16.31
C GLU A 13 -18.71 1.38 -16.32
N GLN A 14 -19.31 2.46 -15.82
CA GLN A 14 -18.70 3.80 -15.73
C GLN A 14 -17.73 3.95 -14.53
N THR A 15 -17.57 2.92 -13.71
CA THR A 15 -16.65 2.97 -12.56
C THR A 15 -15.27 2.43 -12.94
N HIS A 16 -14.20 3.01 -12.34
CA HIS A 16 -12.82 2.59 -12.66
C HIS A 16 -12.50 1.19 -12.15
N ARG A 17 -12.77 0.90 -10.89
CA ARG A 17 -12.39 -0.35 -10.22
C ARG A 17 -13.57 -1.22 -9.82
N ALA A 18 -14.68 -0.62 -9.44
CA ALA A 18 -15.84 -1.34 -8.93
C ALA A 18 -16.44 -2.29 -9.97
N LYS A 19 -16.36 -1.96 -11.27
CA LYS A 19 -16.83 -2.80 -12.39
C LYS A 19 -16.21 -4.21 -12.43
N GLU A 20 -15.00 -4.36 -11.90
CA GLU A 20 -14.34 -5.67 -11.77
C GLU A 20 -14.47 -6.21 -10.35
N MET A 21 -14.16 -5.40 -9.35
CA MET A 21 -14.01 -5.85 -7.96
C MET A 21 -15.30 -6.43 -7.40
N TYR A 22 -16.44 -5.74 -7.54
CA TYR A 22 -17.71 -6.20 -6.99
C TYR A 22 -18.22 -7.50 -7.65
N PRO A 23 -18.22 -7.61 -9.00
CA PRO A 23 -18.61 -8.88 -9.62
C PRO A 23 -17.68 -10.05 -9.25
N VAL A 24 -16.37 -9.81 -9.14
CA VAL A 24 -15.41 -10.85 -8.71
C VAL A 24 -15.71 -11.31 -7.29
N CYS A 25 -15.90 -10.38 -6.34
CA CYS A 25 -16.20 -10.71 -4.95
C CYS A 25 -17.50 -11.50 -4.82
N ILE A 26 -18.58 -11.05 -5.47
CA ILE A 26 -19.88 -11.75 -5.39
C ILE A 26 -19.79 -13.13 -6.06
N ARG A 27 -19.08 -13.26 -7.17
CA ARG A 27 -18.84 -14.56 -7.80
C ARG A 27 -18.06 -15.51 -6.88
N GLN A 28 -17.09 -15.01 -6.12
CA GLN A 28 -16.35 -15.82 -5.13
C GLN A 28 -17.27 -16.31 -4.01
N VAL A 29 -18.10 -15.44 -3.45
CA VAL A 29 -19.09 -15.82 -2.43
C VAL A 29 -20.04 -16.89 -2.98
N PHE A 30 -20.53 -16.70 -4.21
CA PHE A 30 -21.42 -17.68 -4.85
C PHE A 30 -20.75 -19.05 -5.07
N ARG A 31 -19.48 -19.05 -5.47
CA ARG A 31 -18.69 -20.29 -5.60
C ARG A 31 -18.46 -20.97 -4.26
N ALA A 32 -18.20 -20.20 -3.21
CA ALA A 32 -18.07 -20.73 -1.86
C ALA A 32 -19.39 -21.37 -1.40
N ALA A 33 -20.51 -20.72 -1.66
CA ALA A 33 -21.84 -21.28 -1.36
C ALA A 33 -22.12 -22.60 -2.11
N ILE A 34 -21.75 -22.69 -3.41
CA ILE A 34 -21.87 -23.96 -4.15
C ILE A 34 -21.03 -25.05 -3.47
N LYS A 35 -19.80 -24.75 -3.10
CA LYS A 35 -18.91 -25.71 -2.45
C LYS A 35 -19.42 -26.16 -1.09
N GLU A 36 -20.06 -25.28 -0.34
CA GLU A 36 -20.59 -25.55 1.00
C GLU A 36 -21.91 -26.38 0.96
N TYR A 37 -22.79 -26.04 0.01
CA TYR A 37 -24.16 -26.58 0.01
C TYR A 37 -24.40 -27.72 -0.98
N ASN A 38 -23.51 -27.93 -1.95
CA ASN A 38 -23.59 -29.05 -2.88
C ASN A 38 -22.59 -30.13 -2.48
N ASP A 39 -23.07 -31.36 -2.42
CA ASP A 39 -22.27 -32.56 -2.24
C ASP A 39 -22.52 -33.48 -3.46
N TYR A 40 -21.64 -33.38 -4.43
CA TYR A 40 -21.76 -34.11 -5.69
C TYR A 40 -21.52 -35.63 -5.50
N ASP A 41 -20.70 -36.02 -4.51
CA ASP A 41 -20.39 -37.43 -4.24
C ASP A 41 -21.61 -38.17 -3.68
N ASN A 42 -22.45 -37.49 -2.92
CA ASN A 42 -23.71 -38.01 -2.39
C ASN A 42 -24.94 -37.58 -3.21
N GLY A 43 -24.75 -36.94 -4.36
CA GLY A 43 -25.86 -36.52 -5.24
C GLY A 43 -26.70 -35.35 -4.69
N ILE A 44 -26.22 -34.64 -3.66
CA ILE A 44 -26.93 -33.52 -3.05
C ILE A 44 -26.61 -32.23 -3.78
N ILE A 45 -27.56 -31.75 -4.59
CA ILE A 45 -27.40 -30.49 -5.34
C ILE A 45 -28.47 -29.50 -4.87
N ARG A 46 -28.12 -28.66 -3.89
CA ARG A 46 -29.02 -27.61 -3.36
C ARG A 46 -29.01 -26.36 -4.26
N ILE A 47 -27.85 -25.97 -4.75
CA ILE A 47 -27.70 -24.84 -5.68
C ILE A 47 -27.55 -25.42 -7.09
N ARG A 48 -28.66 -25.46 -7.84
CA ARG A 48 -28.74 -26.12 -9.16
C ARG A 48 -28.30 -25.24 -10.32
N THR A 49 -28.30 -23.92 -10.15
CA THR A 49 -28.05 -22.97 -11.24
C THR A 49 -26.79 -22.15 -10.97
N ASN A 50 -25.99 -21.96 -12.01
CA ASN A 50 -24.84 -21.09 -11.95
C ASN A 50 -25.04 -19.89 -12.89
N PRO A 51 -25.47 -18.73 -12.37
CA PRO A 51 -25.70 -17.54 -13.21
C PRO A 51 -24.41 -16.90 -13.71
N TRP A 52 -23.24 -17.33 -13.22
CA TRP A 52 -21.92 -16.79 -13.58
C TRP A 52 -21.26 -17.52 -14.76
N GLY A 53 -21.80 -18.65 -15.18
CA GLY A 53 -21.15 -19.50 -16.20
C GLY A 53 -20.94 -18.83 -17.55
N LYS A 54 -21.83 -17.89 -17.93
CA LYS A 54 -21.76 -17.12 -19.19
C LYS A 54 -21.51 -15.63 -18.99
N VAL A 55 -21.05 -15.23 -17.79
CA VAL A 55 -20.84 -13.82 -17.47
C VAL A 55 -19.37 -13.45 -17.67
N LYS A 56 -19.14 -12.46 -18.54
CA LYS A 56 -17.84 -11.82 -18.70
C LYS A 56 -17.74 -10.61 -17.80
N ILE A 57 -16.83 -10.65 -16.83
CA ILE A 57 -16.58 -9.53 -15.92
C ILE A 57 -15.64 -8.55 -16.62
N PRO A 58 -15.98 -7.24 -16.69
CA PRO A 58 -15.09 -6.22 -17.22
C PRO A 58 -13.81 -6.11 -16.36
N GLN A 59 -12.70 -5.79 -16.99
CA GLN A 59 -11.47 -5.49 -16.27
C GLN A 59 -11.52 -4.06 -15.74
N ALA A 60 -10.95 -3.86 -14.55
CA ALA A 60 -10.74 -2.53 -13.99
C ALA A 60 -9.79 -1.70 -14.87
N ASP A 61 -10.00 -0.40 -14.90
CA ASP A 61 -9.07 0.49 -15.57
C ASP A 61 -7.71 0.43 -14.88
N ARG A 62 -6.64 0.45 -15.67
CA ARG A 62 -5.29 0.50 -15.11
C ARG A 62 -5.10 1.83 -14.39
N SER A 63 -4.76 1.77 -13.11
CA SER A 63 -4.41 2.98 -12.37
C SER A 63 -3.12 3.59 -12.94
N THR A 64 -3.14 4.88 -13.22
CA THR A 64 -1.93 5.62 -13.57
C THR A 64 -1.00 5.64 -12.37
N LYS A 65 0.17 5.03 -12.51
CA LYS A 65 1.22 5.09 -11.49
C LYS A 65 1.97 6.40 -11.67
N ILE A 66 1.96 7.23 -10.62
CA ILE A 66 2.68 8.50 -10.63
C ILE A 66 4.01 8.28 -9.92
N ALA A 67 5.11 8.48 -10.63
CA ALA A 67 6.44 8.68 -10.08
C ALA A 67 6.85 10.12 -10.34
N ILE A 68 7.65 10.68 -9.47
CA ILE A 68 8.18 12.05 -9.59
C ILE A 68 9.68 12.00 -9.83
N SER A 69 10.23 13.03 -10.44
CA SER A 69 11.66 13.13 -10.73
C SER A 69 12.49 13.32 -9.45
N PRO A 70 13.82 13.01 -9.47
CA PRO A 70 14.71 13.34 -8.35
C PRO A 70 14.67 14.82 -7.97
N GLU A 71 14.48 15.71 -8.93
CA GLU A 71 14.38 17.15 -8.67
C GLU A 71 13.08 17.50 -7.93
N GLU A 72 11.95 16.96 -8.37
CA GLU A 72 10.67 17.14 -7.66
C GLU A 72 10.74 16.58 -6.24
N CYS A 73 11.47 15.46 -6.01
CA CYS A 73 11.74 14.94 -4.67
C CYS A 73 12.51 15.95 -3.83
N ARG A 74 13.59 16.54 -4.35
CA ARG A 74 14.38 17.54 -3.63
C ARG A 74 13.54 18.75 -3.25
N LEU A 75 12.76 19.28 -4.19
CA LEU A 75 11.85 20.40 -3.95
C LEU A 75 10.81 20.07 -2.88
N PHE A 76 10.20 18.88 -2.93
CA PHE A 76 9.23 18.44 -1.93
C PHE A 76 9.83 18.34 -0.52
N PHE A 77 11.00 17.74 -0.38
CA PHE A 77 11.65 17.60 0.93
C PHE A 77 12.26 18.91 1.46
N ALA A 78 12.59 19.86 0.59
CA ALA A 78 13.06 21.18 0.96
C ALA A 78 11.94 22.19 1.23
N ALA A 79 10.71 21.89 0.82
CA ALA A 79 9.57 22.79 0.98
C ALA A 79 9.32 23.13 2.47
N PRO A 80 9.02 24.38 2.81
CA PRO A 80 8.61 24.76 4.15
C PRO A 80 7.31 24.03 4.52
N LEU A 81 7.25 23.56 5.77
CA LEU A 81 6.03 22.91 6.25
C LEU A 81 4.93 23.96 6.45
N PRO A 82 3.72 23.71 5.93
CA PRO A 82 2.60 24.62 6.16
C PRO A 82 2.18 24.60 7.65
N GLU A 83 1.79 25.75 8.16
CA GLU A 83 1.18 25.85 9.49
C GLU A 83 -0.15 25.08 9.53
N THR A 84 -0.42 24.44 10.64
CA THR A 84 -1.65 23.69 10.84
C THR A 84 -2.29 24.04 12.18
N LYS A 85 -3.62 23.89 12.23
CA LYS A 85 -4.38 23.99 13.50
C LYS A 85 -4.51 22.64 14.21
N PHE A 86 -3.94 21.59 13.67
CA PHE A 86 -3.96 20.26 14.28
C PHE A 86 -2.94 20.17 15.43
N ILE A 87 -3.29 19.47 16.47
CA ILE A 87 -2.37 19.15 17.57
C ILE A 87 -1.21 18.30 17.03
N ASP A 88 -1.52 17.34 16.17
CA ASP A 88 -0.50 16.52 15.50
C ASP A 88 0.17 17.30 14.35
N PRO A 89 1.48 17.16 14.17
CA PRO A 89 2.22 17.80 13.09
C PRO A 89 2.02 17.04 11.76
N VAL A 90 0.78 17.01 11.27
CA VAL A 90 0.35 16.23 10.11
C VAL A 90 1.23 16.42 8.86
N PRO A 91 1.60 17.67 8.45
CA PRO A 91 2.50 17.87 7.32
C PRO A 91 3.90 17.30 7.53
N GLU A 92 4.42 17.42 8.75
CA GLU A 92 5.73 16.88 9.12
C GLU A 92 5.73 15.35 9.07
N ILE A 93 4.74 14.69 9.69
CA ILE A 93 4.57 13.23 9.62
C ILE A 93 4.48 12.78 8.16
N GLY A 94 3.68 13.47 7.34
CA GLY A 94 3.54 13.15 5.92
C GLY A 94 4.86 13.23 5.16
N ARG A 95 5.65 14.30 5.36
CA ARG A 95 6.95 14.50 4.73
C ARG A 95 8.00 13.49 5.22
N ASP A 96 8.06 13.27 6.51
CA ASP A 96 9.03 12.36 7.11
C ASP A 96 8.79 10.92 6.68
N VAL A 97 7.54 10.47 6.73
CA VAL A 97 7.17 9.11 6.27
C VAL A 97 7.37 8.97 4.76
N ALA A 98 7.10 10.01 3.95
CA ALA A 98 7.43 10.00 2.53
C ALA A 98 8.93 9.79 2.29
N LYS A 99 9.79 10.43 3.11
CA LYS A 99 11.24 10.24 3.05
C LYS A 99 11.65 8.83 3.47
N MET A 100 11.03 8.29 4.54
CA MET A 100 11.24 6.89 4.94
C MET A 100 10.86 5.93 3.82
N ILE A 101 9.71 6.12 3.18
CA ILE A 101 9.28 5.28 2.05
C ILE A 101 10.30 5.33 0.91
N LEU A 102 10.75 6.53 0.53
CA LEU A 102 11.72 6.69 -0.55
C LEU A 102 13.06 6.05 -0.22
N CYS A 103 13.58 6.22 0.99
CA CYS A 103 14.91 5.75 1.37
C CYS A 103 14.93 4.28 1.85
N LEU A 104 13.77 3.68 2.10
CA LEU A 104 13.62 2.29 2.53
C LEU A 104 12.97 1.44 1.42
N ALA A 105 13.54 1.47 0.22
CA ALA A 105 13.15 0.68 -0.96
C ALA A 105 11.63 0.67 -1.24
N GLY A 106 10.98 1.79 -0.96
CA GLY A 106 9.54 1.92 -1.17
C GLY A 106 8.70 1.11 -0.17
N ILE A 107 9.11 0.99 1.08
CA ILE A 107 8.34 0.33 2.15
C ILE A 107 6.89 0.82 2.19
N ASN A 108 5.93 -0.05 2.50
CA ASN A 108 4.54 0.39 2.66
C ASN A 108 4.29 1.00 4.04
N THR A 109 3.32 1.89 4.13
CA THR A 109 2.91 2.50 5.41
C THR A 109 2.46 1.46 6.44
N VAL A 110 1.78 0.39 6.02
CA VAL A 110 1.40 -0.70 6.93
C VAL A 110 2.61 -1.43 7.49
N ASP A 111 3.65 -1.65 6.68
CA ASP A 111 4.88 -2.32 7.12
C ASP A 111 5.68 -1.44 8.11
N LEU A 112 5.64 -0.10 7.94
CA LEU A 112 6.18 0.84 8.94
C LEU A 112 5.37 0.83 10.23
N PHE A 113 4.03 0.83 10.14
CA PHE A 113 3.15 0.84 11.30
C PHE A 113 3.27 -0.44 12.13
N GLU A 114 3.34 -1.60 11.46
CA GLU A 114 3.42 -2.92 12.08
C GLU A 114 4.87 -3.42 12.27
N MET A 115 5.88 -2.57 12.09
CA MET A 115 7.28 -2.98 12.26
C MET A 115 7.49 -3.63 13.62
N PRO A 116 7.91 -4.91 13.69
CA PRO A 116 8.06 -5.60 14.94
C PRO A 116 9.13 -4.93 15.82
N ARG A 117 8.98 -5.02 17.14
CA ARG A 117 9.89 -4.40 18.11
C ARG A 117 11.33 -4.82 17.92
N ASP A 118 11.55 -6.07 17.62
CA ASP A 118 12.84 -6.70 17.33
C ASP A 118 13.27 -6.59 15.85
N GLY A 119 12.50 -5.83 15.05
CA GLY A 119 12.75 -5.66 13.63
C GLY A 119 13.90 -4.71 13.27
N TYR A 120 14.66 -4.18 14.24
CA TYR A 120 15.79 -3.30 13.97
C TYR A 120 17.04 -3.73 14.76
N HIS A 121 18.08 -4.14 14.04
CA HIS A 121 19.35 -4.59 14.59
C HIS A 121 20.53 -4.01 13.81
N ASN A 122 21.43 -3.33 14.51
CA ASN A 122 22.70 -2.87 13.94
C ASN A 122 22.56 -2.10 12.59
N GLY A 123 21.56 -1.24 12.49
CA GLY A 123 21.33 -0.46 11.28
C GLY A 123 20.59 -1.23 10.16
N ILE A 124 20.03 -2.38 10.45
CA ILE A 124 19.24 -3.21 9.51
C ILE A 124 17.81 -3.31 10.03
N LEU A 125 16.84 -3.02 9.16
CA LEU A 125 15.42 -3.30 9.38
C LEU A 125 15.08 -4.69 8.82
N CYS A 126 14.44 -5.51 9.66
CA CYS A 126 14.03 -6.88 9.34
C CYS A 126 12.53 -7.03 9.62
N TYR A 127 11.77 -7.43 8.61
CA TYR A 127 10.32 -7.60 8.78
C TYR A 127 9.71 -8.53 7.73
N ASN A 128 8.51 -9.01 8.00
CA ASN A 128 7.71 -9.77 7.04
C ASN A 128 6.63 -8.88 6.46
N ARG A 129 6.62 -8.70 5.14
CA ARG A 129 5.68 -7.81 4.45
C ARG A 129 4.22 -8.17 4.75
N ALA A 130 3.47 -7.27 5.38
CA ALA A 130 2.12 -7.51 5.88
C ALA A 130 1.16 -8.09 4.82
N LYS A 131 1.21 -7.57 3.59
CA LYS A 131 0.31 -7.96 2.49
C LYS A 131 0.50 -9.41 2.03
N THR A 132 1.71 -9.97 2.10
CA THR A 132 2.07 -11.22 1.43
C THR A 132 2.61 -12.32 2.36
N LYS A 133 2.89 -11.99 3.64
CA LYS A 133 3.45 -12.93 4.63
C LYS A 133 2.65 -14.22 4.82
N LYS A 134 1.33 -14.18 4.64
CA LYS A 134 0.45 -15.36 4.79
C LYS A 134 0.34 -16.22 3.53
N VAL A 135 0.86 -15.77 2.40
CA VAL A 135 0.68 -16.42 1.10
C VAL A 135 1.98 -16.99 0.57
N ARG A 136 3.11 -16.36 0.92
CA ARG A 136 4.44 -16.75 0.44
C ARG A 136 5.09 -17.78 1.37
N THR A 137 5.81 -18.72 0.79
CA THR A 137 6.55 -19.77 1.52
C THR A 137 7.72 -19.23 2.34
N ASP A 138 8.33 -18.11 1.90
CA ASP A 138 9.39 -17.38 2.59
C ASP A 138 8.85 -16.34 3.60
N ASN A 139 7.54 -16.37 3.89
CA ASN A 139 6.85 -15.40 4.73
C ASN A 139 7.06 -13.95 4.31
N ALA A 140 7.45 -13.71 3.06
CA ALA A 140 7.76 -12.39 2.51
C ALA A 140 8.76 -11.59 3.37
N TYR A 141 9.80 -12.26 3.87
CA TYR A 141 10.83 -11.66 4.71
C TYR A 141 11.66 -10.63 3.93
N ILE A 142 12.00 -9.53 4.58
CA ILE A 142 12.81 -8.43 4.03
C ILE A 142 13.88 -8.06 5.06
N GLU A 143 15.10 -7.91 4.58
CA GLU A 143 16.19 -7.22 5.28
C GLU A 143 16.56 -5.97 4.51
N MET A 144 16.72 -4.84 5.23
CA MET A 144 17.00 -3.57 4.60
C MET A 144 17.93 -2.74 5.47
N ARG A 145 19.07 -2.33 4.89
CA ARG A 145 19.98 -1.42 5.55
C ARG A 145 19.37 -0.02 5.70
N VAL A 146 19.51 0.55 6.87
CA VAL A 146 19.15 1.94 7.15
C VAL A 146 20.34 2.83 6.86
N GLU A 147 20.24 3.60 5.80
CA GLU A 147 21.31 4.54 5.42
C GLU A 147 21.38 5.73 6.39
N PRO A 148 22.58 6.34 6.60
CA PRO A 148 22.75 7.45 7.54
C PRO A 148 21.78 8.62 7.33
N VAL A 149 21.38 8.89 6.09
CA VAL A 149 20.45 9.97 5.73
C VAL A 149 19.05 9.81 6.33
N ILE A 150 18.65 8.57 6.67
CA ILE A 150 17.32 8.28 7.23
C ILE A 150 17.37 7.94 8.72
N GLN A 151 18.57 7.67 9.27
CA GLN A 151 18.76 7.32 10.66
C GLN A 151 18.10 8.32 11.65
N PRO A 152 18.19 9.65 11.45
CA PRO A 152 17.52 10.61 12.34
C PRO A 152 15.99 10.44 12.40
N LEU A 153 15.35 10.02 11.30
CA LEU A 153 13.91 9.76 11.28
C LEU A 153 13.57 8.43 11.95
N VAL A 154 14.41 7.42 11.81
CA VAL A 154 14.25 6.14 12.52
C VAL A 154 14.30 6.38 14.02
N GLU A 155 15.26 7.13 14.54
CA GLU A 155 15.35 7.47 15.96
C GLU A 155 14.20 8.37 16.42
N LYS A 156 13.78 9.35 15.62
CA LYS A 156 12.64 10.25 15.93
C LYS A 156 11.34 9.48 16.18
N TYR A 157 11.08 8.45 15.37
CA TYR A 157 9.83 7.69 15.44
C TYR A 157 9.96 6.36 16.18
N LYS A 158 11.12 6.04 16.71
CA LYS A 158 11.31 4.85 17.53
C LYS A 158 10.49 4.92 18.81
N SER A 159 9.82 3.84 19.17
CA SER A 159 9.15 3.75 20.46
C SER A 159 10.17 3.67 21.60
N HIS A 160 9.91 4.42 22.67
CA HIS A 160 10.74 4.43 23.87
C HIS A 160 10.30 3.41 24.91
N ASP A 161 9.08 2.85 24.80
CA ASP A 161 8.63 1.80 25.71
C ASP A 161 9.26 0.44 25.29
N PRO A 162 10.07 -0.19 26.17
CA PRO A 162 10.70 -1.48 25.88
C PRO A 162 9.67 -2.61 25.72
N ASN A 163 8.45 -2.45 26.24
CA ASN A 163 7.38 -3.45 26.15
C ASN A 163 6.47 -3.28 24.95
N ASP A 164 6.71 -2.26 24.13
CA ASP A 164 5.91 -2.05 22.93
C ASP A 164 6.03 -3.23 21.95
N LYS A 165 4.91 -3.59 21.36
CA LYS A 165 4.83 -4.60 20.31
C LYS A 165 5.54 -4.14 19.02
N TYR A 166 5.53 -2.84 18.75
CA TYR A 166 6.03 -2.25 17.52
C TYR A 166 7.31 -1.44 17.75
N PHE A 167 8.14 -1.38 16.74
CA PHE A 167 9.38 -0.62 16.77
C PHE A 167 9.15 0.89 16.72
N PHE A 168 8.21 1.33 15.85
CA PHE A 168 7.87 2.74 15.72
C PHE A 168 6.68 3.11 16.61
N ASN A 169 6.65 4.36 17.10
CA ASN A 169 5.62 4.90 17.98
C ASN A 169 4.34 5.38 17.29
N PHE A 170 4.12 5.00 16.03
CA PHE A 170 2.92 5.40 15.28
C PHE A 170 1.63 4.89 15.93
N HIS A 171 1.66 3.73 16.57
CA HIS A 171 0.51 3.15 17.28
C HIS A 171 0.07 3.93 18.53
N GLU A 172 0.93 4.82 19.07
CA GLU A 172 0.56 5.71 20.16
C GLU A 172 -0.41 6.81 19.73
N ARG A 173 -0.41 7.14 18.43
CA ARG A 173 -1.20 8.23 17.84
C ARG A 173 -2.33 7.75 16.92
N PHE A 174 -2.20 6.57 16.33
CA PHE A 174 -3.13 6.04 15.35
C PHE A 174 -3.65 4.68 15.80
N CYS A 175 -4.96 4.48 15.72
CA CYS A 175 -5.60 3.23 16.14
C CYS A 175 -5.26 2.04 15.24
N ASP A 176 -4.95 2.29 13.97
CA ASP A 176 -4.64 1.28 12.97
C ASP A 176 -3.78 1.83 11.82
N SER A 177 -3.28 0.93 10.98
CA SER A 177 -2.45 1.27 9.82
C SER A 177 -3.18 2.08 8.74
N ASP A 178 -4.51 1.97 8.67
CA ASP A 178 -5.31 2.72 7.69
C ASP A 178 -5.44 4.18 8.10
N SER A 179 -5.70 4.45 9.39
CA SER A 179 -5.72 5.81 9.95
C SER A 179 -4.35 6.49 9.85
N PHE A 180 -3.28 5.75 10.13
CA PHE A 180 -1.91 6.21 9.90
C PHE A 180 -1.66 6.57 8.42
N CYS A 181 -2.00 5.66 7.50
CA CYS A 181 -1.85 5.89 6.06
C CYS A 181 -2.66 7.11 5.58
N ALA A 182 -3.88 7.29 6.11
CA ALA A 182 -4.71 8.44 5.81
C ALA A 182 -4.06 9.76 6.27
N CYS A 183 -3.50 9.78 7.49
CA CYS A 183 -2.75 10.92 8.02
C CYS A 183 -1.52 11.25 7.17
N VAL A 184 -0.70 10.24 6.85
CA VAL A 184 0.47 10.40 5.97
C VAL A 184 0.08 11.02 4.63
N ASN A 185 -0.95 10.48 3.97
CA ASN A 185 -1.42 11.01 2.70
C ASN A 185 -1.99 12.43 2.81
N LYS A 186 -2.65 12.76 3.92
CA LYS A 186 -3.14 14.12 4.22
C LYS A 186 -1.95 15.08 4.36
N GLY A 187 -0.93 14.70 5.12
CA GLY A 187 0.27 15.52 5.32
C GLY A 187 1.03 15.77 4.01
N ILE A 188 1.25 14.73 3.20
CA ILE A 188 1.87 14.87 1.88
C ILE A 188 1.09 15.85 1.00
N LYS A 189 -0.26 15.76 0.98
CA LYS A 189 -1.09 16.68 0.20
C LYS A 189 -0.98 18.11 0.69
N MET A 190 -0.95 18.34 2.01
CA MET A 190 -0.77 19.70 2.57
C MET A 190 0.56 20.32 2.13
N VAL A 191 1.64 19.53 2.10
CA VAL A 191 2.93 19.99 1.56
C VAL A 191 2.82 20.29 0.05
N CYS A 192 2.16 19.41 -0.73
CA CYS A 192 1.92 19.67 -2.16
C CYS A 192 1.12 20.96 -2.39
N GLU A 193 0.12 21.23 -1.57
CA GLU A 193 -0.71 22.44 -1.64
C GLU A 193 0.12 23.71 -1.35
N SER A 194 0.98 23.67 -0.33
CA SER A 194 1.88 24.81 -0.04
C SER A 194 2.91 25.08 -1.15
N MET A 195 3.24 24.03 -1.94
CA MET A 195 4.09 24.15 -3.14
C MET A 195 3.32 24.60 -4.39
N GLY A 196 1.99 24.81 -4.30
CA GLY A 196 1.16 25.18 -5.45
C GLY A 196 0.90 24.02 -6.42
N ILE A 197 1.11 22.76 -6.02
CA ILE A 197 0.88 21.57 -6.87
C ILE A 197 -0.64 21.36 -7.04
N PRO A 198 -1.16 21.34 -8.30
CA PRO A 198 -2.58 21.16 -8.56
C PRO A 198 -3.11 19.85 -7.97
N LYS A 199 -4.35 19.83 -7.46
CA LYS A 199 -5.00 18.68 -6.80
C LYS A 199 -4.89 17.37 -7.58
N ALA A 200 -5.00 17.44 -8.91
CA ALA A 200 -4.90 16.27 -9.79
C ALA A 200 -3.49 15.66 -9.85
N LYS A 201 -2.45 16.43 -9.48
CA LYS A 201 -1.04 16.04 -9.51
C LYS A 201 -0.43 15.86 -8.12
N GLN A 202 -1.20 16.01 -7.05
CA GLN A 202 -0.71 15.87 -5.68
C GLN A 202 -0.18 14.46 -5.41
N TYR A 203 0.90 14.40 -4.64
CA TYR A 203 1.57 13.16 -4.29
C TYR A 203 0.82 12.41 -3.18
N LYS A 204 1.16 11.14 -3.05
CA LYS A 204 0.69 10.22 -1.99
C LYS A 204 1.87 9.37 -1.55
N ALA A 205 1.75 8.66 -0.45
CA ALA A 205 2.75 7.69 0.01
C ALA A 205 3.18 6.73 -1.12
N TYR A 206 2.22 6.26 -1.90
CA TYR A 206 2.46 5.35 -3.02
C TYR A 206 3.24 5.99 -4.18
N THR A 207 3.19 7.31 -4.33
CA THR A 207 4.01 8.07 -5.30
C THR A 207 5.49 7.88 -4.99
N PHE A 208 5.91 8.02 -3.73
CA PHE A 208 7.30 7.86 -3.32
C PHE A 208 7.80 6.41 -3.46
N ARG A 209 6.91 5.43 -3.25
CA ARG A 209 7.23 4.03 -3.54
C ARG A 209 7.47 3.81 -5.04
N HIS A 210 6.65 4.36 -5.92
CA HIS A 210 6.88 4.28 -7.37
C HIS A 210 8.11 5.05 -7.79
N THR A 211 8.34 6.21 -7.19
CA THR A 211 9.53 7.03 -7.45
C THR A 211 10.80 6.26 -7.14
N TRP A 212 10.86 5.58 -5.99
CA TRP A 212 12.02 4.75 -5.67
C TRP A 212 12.30 3.72 -6.77
N GLY A 213 11.29 2.95 -7.18
CA GLY A 213 11.46 1.94 -8.24
C GLY A 213 11.87 2.55 -9.59
N THR A 214 11.31 3.72 -9.94
CA THR A 214 11.64 4.42 -11.18
C THR A 214 13.06 4.96 -11.16
N VAL A 215 13.50 5.58 -10.06
CA VAL A 215 14.86 6.11 -9.88
C VAL A 215 15.88 4.96 -9.86
N ALA A 216 15.60 3.88 -9.12
CA ALA A 216 16.47 2.71 -9.09
C ALA A 216 16.72 2.16 -10.50
N GLN A 217 15.67 2.03 -11.30
CA GLN A 217 15.75 1.47 -12.66
C GLN A 217 16.39 2.47 -13.64
N ASN A 218 15.96 3.72 -13.66
CA ASN A 218 16.34 4.67 -14.70
C ASN A 218 17.68 5.36 -14.41
N ASP A 219 17.88 5.77 -13.16
CA ASP A 219 19.05 6.57 -12.76
C ASP A 219 20.17 5.69 -12.21
N CYS A 220 19.84 4.68 -11.38
CA CYS A 220 20.82 3.76 -10.81
C CYS A 220 21.09 2.52 -11.67
N LYS A 221 20.35 2.35 -12.79
CA LYS A 221 20.51 1.22 -13.74
C LYS A 221 20.24 -0.16 -13.12
N ALA A 222 19.48 -0.22 -12.04
CA ALA A 222 19.05 -1.48 -11.47
C ALA A 222 18.12 -2.23 -12.46
N SER A 223 18.32 -3.54 -12.56
CA SER A 223 17.45 -4.40 -13.37
C SER A 223 16.05 -4.46 -12.79
N ILE A 224 15.08 -4.87 -13.60
CA ILE A 224 13.69 -5.09 -13.15
C ILE A 224 13.65 -6.11 -12.00
N ASP A 225 14.49 -7.15 -12.07
CA ASP A 225 14.53 -8.22 -11.07
C ASP A 225 15.10 -7.71 -9.73
N GLU A 226 16.15 -6.88 -9.76
CA GLU A 226 16.69 -6.24 -8.56
C GLU A 226 15.68 -5.29 -7.91
N VAL A 227 14.98 -4.49 -8.71
CA VAL A 227 13.91 -3.61 -8.21
C VAL A 227 12.75 -4.44 -7.63
N ALA A 228 12.33 -5.50 -8.32
CA ALA A 228 11.28 -6.39 -7.85
C ALA A 228 11.69 -7.10 -6.55
N PHE A 229 12.91 -7.60 -6.47
CA PHE A 229 13.47 -8.21 -5.26
C PHE A 229 13.47 -7.22 -4.08
N ALA A 230 14.03 -6.02 -4.24
CA ALA A 230 14.08 -5.00 -3.20
C ALA A 230 12.69 -4.54 -2.74
N MET A 231 11.70 -4.50 -3.65
CA MET A 231 10.30 -4.19 -3.32
C MET A 231 9.53 -5.41 -2.81
N ASN A 232 10.16 -6.57 -2.70
CA ASN A 232 9.54 -7.85 -2.34
C ASN A 232 8.31 -8.19 -3.19
N HIS A 233 8.44 -8.03 -4.51
CA HIS A 233 7.45 -8.50 -5.46
C HIS A 233 7.76 -9.97 -5.82
N SER A 234 6.75 -10.83 -5.81
CA SER A 234 6.85 -12.15 -6.43
C SER A 234 6.82 -11.99 -7.95
N HIS A 235 7.69 -12.72 -8.64
CA HIS A 235 7.64 -12.90 -10.10
C HIS A 235 6.45 -13.73 -10.51
#